data_9dfab2caee92182745bc9f501b8a4288
#
_entry.id   9dfab2caee92182745bc9f501b8a4288
#
_cell.length_a   1.000
_cell.length_b   1.000
_cell.length_c   1.000
_cell.angle_alpha   90.00
_cell.angle_beta   90.00
_cell.angle_gamma   90.00
#
_symmetry.space_group_name_H-M   'P 1'
#
loop_
_entity.id
_entity.type
_entity.pdbx_description
1 polymer ?
#
loop_
_entity_poly.entity_id
_entity_poly.type
_entity_poly.pdbx_seq_one_letter_code
_entity_poly.pdbx_strand_id
1 'polypeptide(L)'
;YIPTDNTVASGFSTVVKNTDAKKIPVFPSVTTMIKQGGIATVSVSQYELGKLTGQMAAEILDGKKPGNMALRYVKLGQTYINLKHAEELGLDVPQTALNQAQKKGSIIK
;
A
#
# COMPACT_ATOMS: atom_id res chain seq x y z
N TYR A 1 10.73 -2.37 7.04
CA TYR A 1 9.62 -1.53 6.55
C TYR A 1 10.15 -0.40 5.65
N ILE A 2 9.45 -0.15 4.53
CA ILE A 2 9.82 0.91 3.58
C ILE A 2 8.64 1.91 3.51
N PRO A 3 8.85 3.16 3.96
CA PRO A 3 7.85 4.22 3.86
C PRO A 3 7.70 4.71 2.42
N THR A 4 6.74 5.60 2.18
CA THR A 4 6.54 6.23 0.88
C THR A 4 7.69 7.17 0.57
N ASP A 5 8.53 6.78 -0.39
CA ASP A 5 9.68 7.54 -0.87
C ASP A 5 9.91 7.23 -2.35
N ASN A 6 10.00 8.27 -3.19
CA ASN A 6 10.14 8.11 -4.63
C ASN A 6 11.53 7.59 -5.04
N THR A 7 12.57 7.95 -4.29
CA THR A 7 13.94 7.49 -4.56
C THR A 7 14.03 5.99 -4.29
N VAL A 8 13.51 5.54 -3.15
CA VAL A 8 13.46 4.12 -2.82
C VAL A 8 12.56 3.35 -3.79
N ALA A 9 11.42 3.95 -4.18
CA ALA A 9 10.51 3.33 -5.14
C ALA A 9 11.18 3.04 -6.49
N SER A 10 12.00 3.97 -6.98
CA SER A 10 12.73 3.79 -8.25
C SER A 10 13.82 2.71 -8.18
N GLY A 11 14.42 2.49 -6.99
CA GLY A 11 15.43 1.46 -6.73
C GLY A 11 14.91 0.20 -6.03
N PHE A 12 13.58 0.03 -5.92
CA PHE A 12 12.99 -1.01 -5.07
C PHE A 12 13.39 -2.44 -5.46
N SER A 13 13.55 -2.73 -6.75
CA SER A 13 14.05 -4.03 -7.23
C SER A 13 15.44 -4.37 -6.71
N THR A 14 16.31 -3.38 -6.56
CA THR A 14 17.64 -3.57 -5.95
C THR A 14 17.53 -3.88 -4.46
N VAL A 15 16.61 -3.22 -3.75
CA VAL A 15 16.34 -3.52 -2.33
C VAL A 15 15.87 -4.97 -2.20
N VAL A 16 14.86 -5.39 -2.98
CA VAL A 16 14.32 -6.75 -2.96
C VAL A 16 15.43 -7.77 -3.24
N LYS A 17 16.22 -7.60 -4.31
CA LYS A 17 17.32 -8.50 -4.63
C LYS A 17 18.30 -8.71 -3.48
N ASN A 18 18.65 -7.65 -2.75
CA ASN A 18 19.59 -7.73 -1.63
C ASN A 18 18.97 -8.34 -0.37
N THR A 19 17.68 -8.09 -0.13
CA THR A 19 16.98 -8.64 1.03
C THR A 19 16.63 -10.11 0.82
N ASP A 20 16.22 -10.51 -0.39
CA ASP A 20 15.92 -11.90 -0.74
C ASP A 20 17.12 -12.82 -0.59
N ALA A 21 18.32 -12.35 -0.99
CA ALA A 21 19.56 -13.10 -0.80
C ALA A 21 19.83 -13.46 0.67
N LYS A 22 19.20 -12.70 1.60
CA LYS A 22 19.31 -12.93 3.06
C LYS A 22 18.00 -13.42 3.68
N LYS A 23 16.98 -13.75 2.86
CA LYS A 23 15.63 -14.11 3.29
C LYS A 23 14.98 -13.09 4.24
N ILE A 24 15.24 -11.81 4.02
CA ILE A 24 14.65 -10.72 4.81
C ILE A 24 13.39 -10.22 4.12
N PRO A 25 12.19 -10.36 4.72
CA PRO A 25 10.95 -9.88 4.14
C PRO A 25 10.87 -8.36 4.12
N VAL A 26 10.35 -7.78 3.02
CA VAL A 26 10.17 -6.34 2.86
C VAL A 26 8.69 -5.98 2.89
N PHE A 27 8.32 -5.03 3.75
CA PHE A 27 6.97 -4.51 3.90
C PHE A 27 6.91 -3.05 3.44
N PRO A 28 6.52 -2.78 2.18
CA PRO A 28 6.42 -1.42 1.67
C PRO A 28 5.09 -0.76 2.05
N SER A 29 5.04 0.58 2.02
CA SER A 29 3.84 1.36 2.30
C SER A 29 2.88 1.49 1.10
N VAL A 30 3.33 1.17 -0.12
CA VAL A 30 2.57 1.36 -1.35
C VAL A 30 2.35 0.06 -2.12
N THR A 31 1.18 -0.06 -2.76
CA THR A 31 0.73 -1.28 -3.44
C THR A 31 1.55 -1.65 -4.66
N THR A 32 2.12 -0.68 -5.37
CA THR A 32 2.95 -0.93 -6.56
C THR A 32 4.19 -1.76 -6.24
N MET A 33 4.76 -1.57 -5.05
CA MET A 33 5.94 -2.31 -4.59
C MET A 33 5.63 -3.77 -4.20
N ILE A 34 4.35 -4.10 -3.93
CA ILE A 34 3.96 -5.49 -3.62
C ILE A 34 4.19 -6.39 -4.84
N LYS A 35 3.87 -5.91 -6.06
CA LYS A 35 4.11 -6.65 -7.30
C LYS A 35 5.61 -6.79 -7.64
N GLN A 36 6.45 -5.98 -7.02
CA GLN A 36 7.91 -5.97 -7.24
C GLN A 36 8.68 -6.77 -6.19
N GLY A 37 8.00 -7.53 -5.33
CA GLY A 37 8.63 -8.37 -4.31
C GLY A 37 8.37 -7.93 -2.86
N GLY A 38 7.58 -6.89 -2.63
CA GLY A 38 7.08 -6.61 -1.28
C GLY A 38 6.13 -7.71 -0.80
N ILE A 39 6.18 -8.06 0.49
CA ILE A 39 5.41 -9.18 1.05
C ILE A 39 3.97 -8.77 1.33
N ALA A 40 3.77 -7.69 2.07
CA ALA A 40 2.43 -7.23 2.42
C ALA A 40 2.42 -5.72 2.71
N THR A 41 1.25 -5.11 2.53
CA THR A 41 0.98 -3.73 2.93
C THR A 41 -0.47 -3.53 3.31
N VAL A 42 -0.72 -2.54 4.15
CA VAL A 42 -2.05 -1.94 4.29
C VAL A 42 -1.97 -0.55 3.69
N SER A 43 -2.62 -0.35 2.57
CA SER A 43 -2.54 0.90 1.81
C SER A 43 -3.92 1.43 1.46
N VAL A 44 -4.03 2.75 1.32
CA VAL A 44 -5.24 3.40 0.84
C VAL A 44 -5.28 3.41 -0.69
N SER A 45 -6.48 3.37 -1.25
CA SER A 45 -6.66 3.56 -2.68
C SER A 45 -6.31 4.99 -3.08
N GLN A 46 -5.34 5.15 -3.97
CA GLN A 46 -4.98 6.47 -4.54
C GLN A 46 -6.16 7.09 -5.31
N TYR A 47 -7.01 6.26 -5.91
CA TYR A 47 -8.23 6.71 -6.58
C TYR A 47 -9.21 7.34 -5.58
N GLU A 48 -9.49 6.65 -4.47
CA GLU A 48 -10.40 7.17 -3.44
C GLU A 48 -9.82 8.42 -2.77
N LEU A 49 -8.51 8.47 -2.56
CA LEU A 49 -7.84 9.67 -2.05
C LEU A 49 -7.98 10.83 -3.02
N GLY A 50 -7.74 10.62 -4.32
CA GLY A 50 -7.91 11.62 -5.37
C GLY A 50 -9.35 12.12 -5.47
N LYS A 51 -10.33 11.21 -5.40
CA LYS A 51 -11.75 11.57 -5.38
C LYS A 51 -12.12 12.45 -4.19
N LEU A 52 -11.65 12.08 -3.00
CA LEU A 52 -11.89 12.86 -1.78
C LEU A 52 -11.25 14.26 -1.88
N THR A 53 -10.03 14.34 -2.41
CA THR A 53 -9.32 15.61 -2.63
C THR A 53 -10.04 16.48 -3.66
N GLY A 54 -10.55 15.88 -4.75
CA GLY A 54 -11.35 16.57 -5.75
C GLY A 54 -12.64 17.15 -5.20
N GLN A 55 -13.32 16.41 -4.31
CA GLN A 55 -14.50 16.93 -3.61
C GLN A 55 -14.17 18.15 -2.73
N MET A 56 -13.03 18.11 -2.01
CA MET A 56 -12.59 19.25 -1.21
C MET A 56 -12.23 20.46 -2.09
N ALA A 57 -11.60 20.23 -3.23
CA ALA A 57 -11.30 21.30 -4.19
C ALA A 57 -12.59 21.97 -4.73
N ALA A 58 -13.60 21.18 -5.08
CA ALA A 58 -14.91 21.70 -5.50
C ALA A 58 -15.54 22.59 -4.42
N GLU A 59 -15.53 22.15 -3.15
CA GLU A 59 -16.05 22.97 -2.04
C GLU A 59 -15.31 24.32 -1.91
N ILE A 60 -14.00 24.36 -2.19
CA ILE A 60 -13.22 25.60 -2.18
C ILE A 60 -13.64 26.50 -3.34
N LEU A 61 -13.83 25.94 -4.53
CA LEU A 61 -14.30 26.70 -5.70
C LEU A 61 -15.72 27.26 -5.48
N ASP A 62 -16.56 26.56 -4.72
CA ASP A 62 -17.88 27.01 -4.28
C ASP A 62 -17.83 28.04 -3.14
N GLY A 63 -16.64 28.52 -2.76
CA GLY A 63 -16.43 29.62 -1.81
C GLY A 63 -16.12 29.20 -0.37
N LYS A 64 -15.94 27.91 -0.10
CA LYS A 64 -15.55 27.45 1.24
C LYS A 64 -14.09 27.82 1.52
N LYS A 65 -13.82 28.46 2.64
CA LYS A 65 -12.46 28.82 3.02
C LYS A 65 -11.66 27.60 3.49
N PRO A 66 -10.47 27.30 2.92
CA PRO A 66 -9.67 26.12 3.30
C PRO A 66 -9.38 26.02 4.80
N GLY A 67 -9.10 27.17 5.47
CA GLY A 67 -8.85 27.19 6.91
C GLY A 67 -10.03 26.77 7.80
N ASN A 68 -11.25 26.73 7.23
CA ASN A 68 -12.47 26.28 7.94
C ASN A 68 -12.87 24.85 7.55
N MET A 69 -12.04 24.16 6.76
CA MET A 69 -12.32 22.78 6.37
C MET A 69 -11.67 21.80 7.34
N ALA A 70 -12.45 20.85 7.81
CA ALA A 70 -11.89 19.75 8.58
C ALA A 70 -11.00 18.85 7.73
N LEU A 71 -9.95 18.29 8.33
CA LEU A 71 -9.14 17.25 7.71
C LEU A 71 -10.02 16.03 7.39
N ARG A 72 -9.83 15.47 6.21
CA ARG A 72 -10.53 14.27 5.76
C ARG A 72 -9.56 13.13 5.53
N TYR A 73 -9.98 11.93 5.88
CA TYR A 73 -9.18 10.72 5.76
C TYR A 73 -9.94 9.66 4.97
N VAL A 74 -9.23 8.91 4.15
CA VAL A 74 -9.77 7.67 3.57
C VAL A 74 -9.87 6.63 4.69
N LYS A 75 -11.10 6.19 4.98
CA LYS A 75 -11.45 5.47 6.22
C LYS A 75 -10.89 4.06 6.36
N LEU A 76 -10.50 3.38 5.29
CA LEU A 76 -10.08 1.97 5.35
C LEU A 76 -8.93 1.72 4.39
N GLY A 77 -7.79 1.33 4.95
CA GLY A 77 -6.72 0.70 4.19
C GLY A 77 -7.18 -0.68 3.67
N GLN A 78 -6.69 -1.04 2.49
CA GLN A 78 -6.85 -2.37 1.92
C GLN A 78 -5.56 -3.16 2.15
N THR A 79 -5.69 -4.39 2.65
CA THR A 79 -4.56 -5.30 2.84
C THR A 79 -4.21 -5.94 1.50
N TYR A 80 -2.94 -5.85 1.12
CA TYR A 80 -2.37 -6.52 -0.06
C TYR A 80 -1.30 -7.49 0.40
N ILE A 81 -1.29 -8.70 -0.17
CA ILE A 81 -0.31 -9.75 0.15
C ILE A 81 0.20 -10.35 -1.15
N ASN A 82 1.52 -10.49 -1.24
CA ASN A 82 2.19 -11.27 -2.27
C ASN A 82 2.49 -12.65 -1.70
N LEU A 83 1.54 -13.58 -1.87
CA LEU A 83 1.64 -14.91 -1.32
C LEU A 83 2.77 -15.69 -1.99
N LYS A 84 2.90 -15.56 -3.31
CA LYS A 84 3.98 -16.19 -4.07
C LYS A 84 5.36 -15.83 -3.49
N HIS A 85 5.62 -14.54 -3.30
CA HIS A 85 6.93 -14.12 -2.79
C HIS A 85 7.15 -14.48 -1.31
N ALA A 86 6.09 -14.50 -0.50
CA ALA A 86 6.14 -14.99 0.87
C ALA A 86 6.56 -16.47 0.91
N GLU A 87 5.98 -17.31 0.04
CA GLU A 87 6.33 -18.73 -0.10
C GLU A 87 7.80 -18.92 -0.57
N GLU A 88 8.27 -18.13 -1.55
CA GLU A 88 9.66 -18.15 -2.03
C GLU A 88 10.68 -17.84 -0.92
N LEU A 89 10.30 -16.97 0.03
CA LEU A 89 11.12 -16.69 1.21
C LEU A 89 10.95 -17.70 2.34
N GLY A 90 9.99 -18.63 2.24
CA GLY A 90 9.67 -19.61 3.27
C GLY A 90 8.88 -19.01 4.44
N LEU A 91 8.10 -17.96 4.19
CA LEU A 91 7.26 -17.31 5.21
C LEU A 91 5.87 -17.94 5.26
N ASP A 92 5.42 -18.26 6.44
CA ASP A 92 4.05 -18.68 6.70
C ASP A 92 3.17 -17.43 6.91
N VAL A 93 2.14 -17.28 6.06
CA VAL A 93 1.22 -16.14 6.13
C VAL A 93 0.01 -16.51 6.98
N PRO A 94 -0.25 -15.82 8.10
CA PRO A 94 -1.36 -16.14 8.98
C PRO A 94 -2.71 -16.12 8.25
N GLN A 95 -3.57 -17.11 8.54
CA GLN A 95 -4.89 -17.22 7.92
C GLN A 95 -5.77 -15.98 8.12
N THR A 96 -5.61 -15.29 9.24
CA THR A 96 -6.30 -14.03 9.52
C THR A 96 -5.95 -12.94 8.52
N ALA A 97 -4.67 -12.81 8.14
CA ALA A 97 -4.20 -11.87 7.13
C ALA A 97 -4.72 -12.24 5.73
N LEU A 98 -4.69 -13.53 5.38
CA LEU A 98 -5.25 -14.04 4.13
C LEU A 98 -6.75 -13.73 4.02
N ASN A 99 -7.51 -13.98 5.06
CA ASN A 99 -8.95 -13.69 5.09
C ASN A 99 -9.27 -12.19 4.90
N GLN A 100 -8.43 -11.31 5.46
CA GLN A 100 -8.58 -9.86 5.27
C GLN A 100 -8.28 -9.44 3.82
N ALA A 101 -7.24 -10.00 3.22
CA ALA A 101 -6.86 -9.71 1.85
C ALA A 101 -7.86 -10.30 0.83
N GLN A 102 -8.36 -11.52 1.04
CA GLN A 102 -9.31 -12.19 0.15
C GLN A 102 -10.63 -11.43 -0.01
N LYS A 103 -11.15 -10.85 1.08
CA LYS A 103 -12.42 -10.09 1.05
C LYS A 103 -12.43 -8.96 0.02
N LYS A 104 -11.26 -8.50 -0.45
CA LYS A 104 -11.13 -7.38 -1.39
C LYS A 104 -10.31 -7.72 -2.65
N GLY A 105 -10.01 -8.99 -2.90
CA GLY A 105 -9.26 -9.43 -4.08
C GLY A 105 -7.81 -8.94 -4.13
N SER A 106 -7.13 -8.85 -2.99
CA SER A 106 -5.82 -8.21 -2.84
C SER A 106 -4.67 -9.20 -2.63
N ILE A 107 -4.83 -10.46 -3.06
CA ILE A 107 -3.77 -11.49 -2.99
C ILE A 107 -3.14 -11.64 -4.38
N ILE A 108 -1.82 -11.54 -4.44
CA ILE A 108 -1.00 -11.92 -5.59
C ILE A 108 -0.56 -13.36 -5.36
N LYS A 109 -0.98 -14.24 -6.26
CA LYS A 109 -0.63 -15.67 -6.28
C LYS A 109 0.48 -15.92 -7.27
#